data_998723c567b32722037722ec293f1033
#
_entry.id   998723c567b32722037722ec293f1033
#
_cell.length_a   1.000
_cell.length_b   1.000
_cell.length_c   1.000
_cell.angle_alpha   90.00
_cell.angle_beta   90.00
_cell.angle_gamma   90.00
#
_symmetry.space_group_name_H-M   'P 1'
#
loop_
_entity.id
_entity.type
_entity.pdbx_description
1 polymer ?
#
loop_
_entity_poly.entity_id
_entity_poly.type
_entity_poly.pdbx_seq_one_letter_code
_entity_poly.pdbx_strand_id
1 'polypeptide(L)'
;MDRYEISLWEDFPDTKNGVPFLNERKLCVIGSNTLQSNLRAVEPKMVNKVDGTNTFTFKMYHFYIDELTGEKFKNPFLPLLINERKIKVLWKNKWYDLVIKNIDEDSTGKGIVYTCEDLFITELSKNGYNLSFTSEL
;
A
#
# COMPACT_ATOMS: atom_id res chain seq x y z
N MET A 1 15.96 -9.34 11.63
CA MET A 1 14.75 -8.59 11.19
C MET A 1 13.80 -9.52 10.46
N ASP A 2 12.53 -9.47 10.82
CA ASP A 2 11.52 -10.25 10.11
C ASP A 2 11.40 -9.81 8.66
N ARG A 3 11.07 -10.75 7.80
CA ARG A 3 10.84 -10.46 6.39
C ARG A 3 9.59 -9.59 6.22
N TYR A 4 9.69 -8.55 5.42
CA TYR A 4 8.52 -7.77 5.02
C TYR A 4 8.53 -7.53 3.51
N GLU A 5 7.35 -7.29 2.97
CA GLU A 5 7.17 -6.96 1.56
C GLU A 5 5.97 -6.04 1.39
N ILE A 6 6.11 -5.04 0.55
CA ILE A 6 5.01 -4.11 0.21
C ILE A 6 4.81 -4.18 -1.30
N SER A 7 3.62 -4.62 -1.72
CA SER A 7 3.30 -4.75 -3.15
C SER A 7 2.03 -3.97 -3.50
N LEU A 8 2.00 -3.46 -4.73
CA LEU A 8 0.86 -2.72 -5.27
C LEU A 8 0.05 -3.63 -6.17
N TRP A 9 -1.26 -3.52 -6.07
CA TRP A 9 -2.21 -4.35 -6.80
C TRP A 9 -3.31 -3.52 -7.41
N GLU A 10 -3.96 -4.05 -8.45
CA GLU A 10 -5.13 -3.42 -9.04
C GLU A 10 -6.17 -4.47 -9.40
N ASP A 11 -7.44 -4.04 -9.39
CA ASP A 11 -8.53 -4.85 -9.88
C ASP A 11 -8.66 -4.63 -11.39
N PHE A 12 -8.99 -5.70 -12.11
CA PHE A 12 -9.29 -5.58 -13.53
C PHE A 12 -10.47 -6.50 -13.87
N PRO A 13 -11.30 -6.11 -14.86
CA PRO A 13 -12.41 -6.95 -15.28
C PRO A 13 -11.90 -8.19 -16.00
N ASP A 14 -12.51 -9.33 -15.67
CA ASP A 14 -12.17 -10.62 -16.24
C ASP A 14 -13.45 -11.46 -16.36
N THR A 15 -13.37 -12.58 -17.05
CA THR A 15 -14.51 -13.50 -17.19
C THR A 15 -14.06 -14.91 -16.91
N LYS A 16 -14.99 -15.68 -16.29
CA LYS A 16 -14.80 -17.11 -16.08
C LYS A 16 -16.09 -17.82 -16.50
N ASN A 17 -15.99 -18.69 -17.49
CA ASN A 17 -17.15 -19.39 -18.07
C ASN A 17 -18.24 -18.40 -18.53
N GLY A 18 -17.81 -17.25 -19.08
CA GLY A 18 -18.74 -16.22 -19.55
C GLY A 18 -19.30 -15.31 -18.47
N VAL A 19 -18.96 -15.53 -17.21
CA VAL A 19 -19.44 -14.72 -16.08
C VAL A 19 -18.41 -13.64 -15.75
N PRO A 20 -18.79 -12.34 -15.81
CA PRO A 20 -17.87 -11.26 -15.46
C PRO A 20 -17.56 -11.25 -13.97
N PHE A 21 -16.32 -10.94 -13.63
CA PHE A 21 -15.88 -10.75 -12.25
C PHE A 21 -14.68 -9.79 -12.21
N LEU A 22 -14.35 -9.29 -11.01
CA LEU A 22 -13.14 -8.50 -10.80
C LEU A 22 -12.03 -9.43 -10.32
N ASN A 23 -10.95 -9.45 -11.09
CA ASN A 23 -9.74 -10.17 -10.71
C ASN A 23 -8.69 -9.17 -10.23
N GLU A 24 -7.68 -9.67 -9.55
CA GLU A 24 -6.58 -8.83 -9.04
C GLU A 24 -5.29 -9.16 -9.78
N ARG A 25 -4.47 -8.15 -10.02
CA ARG A 25 -3.12 -8.37 -10.53
C ARG A 25 -2.10 -7.54 -9.78
N LYS A 26 -0.94 -8.12 -9.59
CA LYS A 26 0.20 -7.47 -8.95
C LYS A 26 0.86 -6.53 -9.94
N LEU A 27 1.02 -5.26 -9.54
CA LEU A 27 1.72 -4.27 -10.36
C LEU A 27 3.22 -4.31 -10.14
N CYS A 28 3.65 -4.23 -8.88
CA CYS A 28 5.07 -4.23 -8.53
C CYS A 28 5.27 -4.38 -7.02
N VAL A 29 6.51 -4.63 -6.64
CA VAL A 29 6.95 -4.59 -5.24
C VAL A 29 7.68 -3.27 -5.04
N ILE A 30 7.24 -2.48 -4.08
CA ILE A 30 7.83 -1.16 -3.79
C ILE A 30 8.69 -1.15 -2.54
N GLY A 31 8.65 -2.20 -1.74
CA GLY A 31 9.46 -2.27 -0.52
C GLY A 31 9.61 -3.70 -0.06
N SER A 32 10.79 -4.00 0.47
CA SER A 32 11.11 -5.31 1.00
C SER A 32 12.48 -5.22 1.66
N ASN A 33 12.73 -6.04 2.67
CA ASN A 33 14.07 -6.08 3.28
C ASN A 33 15.11 -6.75 2.39
N THR A 34 14.68 -7.36 1.27
CA THR A 34 15.60 -7.93 0.28
C THR A 34 15.78 -7.03 -0.94
N LEU A 35 14.95 -6.01 -1.10
CA LEU A 35 15.01 -5.09 -2.23
C LEU A 35 16.09 -4.02 -1.97
N GLN A 36 17.14 -4.06 -2.76
CA GLN A 36 18.26 -3.12 -2.63
C GLN A 36 18.14 -2.03 -3.70
N SER A 37 17.23 -1.11 -3.47
CA SER A 37 17.00 0.02 -4.35
C SER A 37 16.75 1.27 -3.53
N ASN A 38 17.34 2.39 -3.96
CA ASN A 38 17.07 3.69 -3.36
C ASN A 38 15.68 4.21 -3.71
N LEU A 39 14.96 3.51 -4.60
CA LEU A 39 13.56 3.82 -4.94
C LEU A 39 12.56 3.24 -3.96
N ARG A 40 12.99 2.32 -3.12
CA ARG A 40 12.10 1.55 -2.25
C ARG A 40 11.38 2.41 -1.21
N ALA A 41 10.27 1.88 -0.72
CA ALA A 41 9.59 2.43 0.45
C ALA A 41 10.50 2.36 1.68
N VAL A 42 10.50 3.40 2.47
CA VAL A 42 11.30 3.50 3.70
C VAL A 42 10.39 3.76 4.90
N GLU A 43 10.91 3.51 6.09
CA GLU A 43 10.20 3.74 7.35
C GLU A 43 8.86 3.00 7.43
N PRO A 44 8.81 1.70 7.09
CA PRO A 44 7.56 0.96 7.20
C PRO A 44 7.17 0.78 8.66
N LYS A 45 5.89 1.00 8.95
CA LYS A 45 5.38 0.86 10.32
C LYS A 45 3.95 0.32 10.29
N MET A 46 3.71 -0.75 11.02
CA MET A 46 2.39 -1.33 11.20
C MET A 46 1.89 -1.04 12.61
N VAL A 47 0.65 -0.55 12.69
CA VAL A 47 -0.04 -0.35 13.97
C VAL A 47 -1.28 -1.24 13.99
N ASN A 48 -1.32 -2.18 14.92
CA ASN A 48 -2.47 -3.05 15.13
C ASN A 48 -3.23 -2.53 16.34
N LYS A 49 -4.46 -2.07 16.11
CA LYS A 49 -5.29 -1.51 17.18
C LYS A 49 -6.06 -2.61 17.91
N VAL A 50 -6.47 -2.30 19.13
CA VAL A 50 -7.21 -3.24 19.99
C VAL A 50 -8.55 -3.64 19.34
N ASP A 51 -9.16 -2.74 18.57
CA ASP A 51 -10.44 -3.01 17.89
C ASP A 51 -10.28 -3.89 16.64
N GLY A 52 -9.07 -4.35 16.35
CA GLY A 52 -8.79 -5.23 15.22
C GLY A 52 -8.45 -4.50 13.91
N THR A 53 -8.50 -3.17 13.88
CA THR A 53 -8.10 -2.42 12.68
C THR A 53 -6.60 -2.30 12.60
N ASN A 54 -6.09 -2.24 11.36
CA ASN A 54 -4.66 -2.12 11.10
C ASN A 54 -4.39 -0.87 10.29
N THR A 55 -3.34 -0.17 10.65
CA THR A 55 -2.86 1.00 9.92
C THR A 55 -1.40 0.77 9.57
N PHE A 56 -1.07 0.94 8.30
CA PHE A 56 0.30 0.79 7.83
C PHE A 56 0.76 2.09 7.18
N THR A 57 1.93 2.56 7.57
CA THR A 57 2.52 3.75 6.98
C THR A 57 3.88 3.45 6.40
N PHE A 58 4.20 4.13 5.33
CA PHE A 58 5.53 4.09 4.72
C PHE A 58 5.79 5.40 4.02
N LYS A 59 7.03 5.63 3.64
CA LYS A 59 7.47 6.85 2.99
C LYS A 59 8.15 6.53 1.68
N MET A 60 7.91 7.38 0.65
CA MET A 60 8.59 7.30 -0.64
C MET A 60 9.26 8.64 -0.90
N TYR A 61 10.48 8.63 -1.44
CA TYR A 61 11.14 9.86 -1.84
C TYR A 61 10.66 10.31 -3.22
N HIS A 62 10.56 11.61 -3.42
CA HIS A 62 10.16 12.19 -4.71
C HIS A 62 11.15 11.84 -5.81
N PHE A 63 12.44 11.84 -5.46
CA PHE A 63 13.54 11.69 -6.41
C PHE A 63 14.55 10.70 -5.90
N TYR A 64 15.27 10.13 -6.82
CA TYR A 64 16.46 9.34 -6.49
C TYR A 64 17.64 9.82 -7.35
N ILE A 65 18.85 9.55 -6.90
CA ILE A 65 20.07 9.92 -7.58
C ILE A 65 20.73 8.65 -8.10
N ASP A 66 21.04 8.64 -9.41
CA ASP A 66 21.81 7.56 -10.00
C ASP A 66 23.24 7.63 -9.49
N GLU A 67 23.73 6.57 -8.86
CA GLU A 67 25.05 6.54 -8.25
C GLU A 67 26.18 6.62 -9.29
N LEU A 68 25.93 6.17 -10.52
CA LEU A 68 26.93 6.17 -11.57
C LEU A 68 27.08 7.52 -12.27
N THR A 69 25.96 8.21 -12.52
CA THR A 69 25.95 9.44 -13.29
C THR A 69 25.73 10.69 -12.45
N GLY A 70 25.23 10.54 -11.22
CA GLY A 70 24.84 11.67 -10.37
C GLY A 70 23.56 12.36 -10.80
N GLU A 71 22.89 11.84 -11.82
CA GLU A 71 21.63 12.42 -12.30
C GLU A 71 20.49 12.17 -11.34
N LYS A 72 19.57 13.15 -11.27
CA LYS A 72 18.40 13.12 -10.42
C LYS A 72 17.18 12.73 -11.25
N PHE A 73 16.46 11.70 -10.81
CA PHE A 73 15.28 11.18 -11.49
C PHE A 73 14.07 11.19 -10.56
N LYS A 74 12.89 11.40 -11.14
CA LYS A 74 11.64 11.25 -10.40
C LYS A 74 11.41 9.78 -10.07
N ASN A 75 10.86 9.51 -8.88
CA ASN A 75 10.52 8.16 -8.47
C ASN A 75 9.40 7.62 -9.37
N PRO A 76 9.65 6.55 -10.14
CA PRO A 76 8.68 6.02 -11.09
C PRO A 76 7.49 5.32 -10.44
N PHE A 77 7.56 5.02 -9.14
CA PHE A 77 6.44 4.41 -8.42
C PHE A 77 5.35 5.40 -8.04
N LEU A 78 5.66 6.71 -8.01
CA LEU A 78 4.70 7.72 -7.54
C LEU A 78 3.39 7.74 -8.35
N PRO A 79 3.39 7.62 -9.68
CA PRO A 79 2.14 7.58 -10.42
C PRO A 79 1.24 6.38 -10.10
N LEU A 80 1.81 5.32 -9.54
CA LEU A 80 1.06 4.12 -9.14
C LEU A 80 0.50 4.24 -7.73
N LEU A 81 1.03 5.15 -6.93
CA LEU A 81 0.66 5.33 -5.52
C LEU A 81 -0.44 6.38 -5.39
N ILE A 82 -1.63 6.00 -5.82
CA ILE A 82 -2.81 6.87 -5.82
C ILE A 82 -3.74 6.48 -4.67
N ASN A 83 -4.66 7.38 -4.29
CA ASN A 83 -5.70 7.07 -3.33
C ASN A 83 -6.50 5.87 -3.78
N GLU A 84 -6.89 5.01 -2.85
CA GLU A 84 -7.65 3.79 -3.10
C GLU A 84 -6.86 2.68 -3.81
N ARG A 85 -5.56 2.85 -4.00
CA ARG A 85 -4.70 1.78 -4.54
C ARG A 85 -4.63 0.64 -3.54
N LYS A 86 -4.89 -0.59 -4.01
CA LYS A 86 -4.76 -1.80 -3.19
C LYS A 86 -3.29 -2.10 -2.93
N ILE A 87 -3.02 -2.44 -1.69
CA ILE A 87 -1.68 -2.74 -1.21
C ILE A 87 -1.74 -4.04 -0.43
N LYS A 88 -0.78 -4.92 -0.68
CA LYS A 88 -0.62 -6.13 0.14
C LYS A 88 0.71 -6.04 0.86
N VAL A 89 0.67 -6.22 2.16
CA VAL A 89 1.84 -6.09 3.01
C VAL A 89 2.08 -7.39 3.76
N LEU A 90 3.29 -7.93 3.61
CA LEU A 90 3.77 -9.02 4.46
C LEU A 90 4.47 -8.37 5.64
N TRP A 91 4.00 -8.68 6.86
CA TRP A 91 4.54 -8.09 8.09
C TRP A 91 4.51 -9.13 9.20
N LYS A 92 5.67 -9.45 9.74
CA LYS A 92 5.80 -10.45 10.82
C LYS A 92 5.09 -11.76 10.48
N ASN A 93 5.36 -12.27 9.29
CA ASN A 93 4.84 -13.54 8.77
C ASN A 93 3.33 -13.58 8.52
N LYS A 94 2.69 -12.42 8.44
CA LYS A 94 1.26 -12.32 8.15
C LYS A 94 1.04 -11.36 6.98
N TRP A 95 0.12 -11.73 6.08
CA TRP A 95 -0.28 -10.87 4.97
C TRP A 95 -1.47 -10.01 5.36
N TYR A 96 -1.42 -8.75 4.95
CA TYR A 96 -2.48 -7.77 5.17
C TYR A 96 -2.92 -7.20 3.84
N ASP A 97 -4.26 -7.13 3.65
CA ASP A 97 -4.86 -6.47 2.50
C ASP A 97 -5.30 -5.07 2.93
N LEU A 98 -4.68 -4.07 2.35
CA LEU A 98 -4.86 -2.68 2.73
C LEU A 98 -5.15 -1.84 1.50
N VAL A 99 -5.52 -0.58 1.73
CA VAL A 99 -5.75 0.40 0.68
C VAL A 99 -5.16 1.74 1.12
N ILE A 100 -4.58 2.48 0.19
CA ILE A 100 -4.03 3.80 0.48
C ILE A 100 -5.18 4.78 0.74
N LYS A 101 -5.19 5.40 1.92
CA LYS A 101 -6.23 6.34 2.33
C LYS A 101 -5.76 7.78 2.38
N ASN A 102 -4.53 8.02 2.80
CA ASN A 102 -3.98 9.37 2.89
C ASN A 102 -2.61 9.44 2.25
N ILE A 103 -2.35 10.55 1.57
CA ILE A 103 -1.08 10.84 0.90
C ILE A 103 -0.69 12.24 1.37
N ASP A 104 0.37 12.33 2.17
CA ASP A 104 0.78 13.60 2.78
C ASP A 104 2.26 13.87 2.50
N GLU A 105 2.59 15.16 2.28
CA GLU A 105 3.97 15.56 2.18
C GLU A 105 4.65 15.41 3.54
N ASP A 106 5.88 14.92 3.51
CA ASP A 106 6.75 14.87 4.66
C ASP A 106 7.12 16.30 5.09
N SER A 107 7.37 16.49 6.38
CA SER A 107 7.76 17.78 6.94
C SER A 107 9.03 18.36 6.31
N THR A 108 9.90 17.51 5.77
CA THR A 108 11.14 17.95 5.09
C THR A 108 10.91 18.34 3.63
N GLY A 109 9.75 18.01 3.06
CA GLY A 109 9.45 18.23 1.65
C GLY A 109 10.18 17.29 0.70
N LYS A 110 10.95 16.33 1.21
CA LYS A 110 11.74 15.40 0.37
C LYS A 110 11.02 14.11 0.05
N GLY A 111 9.94 13.83 0.74
CA GLY A 111 9.21 12.58 0.57
C GLY A 111 7.74 12.71 0.79
N ILE A 112 7.05 11.61 0.58
CA ILE A 112 5.60 11.49 0.72
C ILE A 112 5.32 10.37 1.70
N VAL A 113 4.46 10.62 2.69
CA VAL A 113 4.01 9.62 3.65
C VAL A 113 2.67 9.08 3.21
N TYR A 114 2.58 7.77 3.07
CA TYR A 114 1.36 7.06 2.69
C TYR A 114 0.79 6.37 3.92
N THR A 115 -0.49 6.58 4.15
CA THR A 115 -1.22 5.91 5.24
C THR A 115 -2.24 4.96 4.63
N CYS A 116 -2.15 3.68 5.01
CA CYS A 116 -2.99 2.63 4.49
C CYS A 116 -3.83 2.03 5.61
N GLU A 117 -5.06 1.65 5.27
CA GLU A 117 -6.01 1.05 6.20
C GLU A 117 -6.55 -0.25 5.64
N ASP A 118 -7.13 -1.06 6.51
CA ASP A 118 -7.72 -2.34 6.12
C ASP A 118 -8.72 -2.17 4.98
N LEU A 119 -8.55 -2.96 3.94
CA LEU A 119 -9.46 -2.97 2.79
C LEU A 119 -10.90 -3.26 3.20
N PHE A 120 -11.08 -4.20 4.12
CA PHE A 120 -12.40 -4.58 4.61
C PHE A 120 -13.16 -3.40 5.21
N ILE A 121 -12.50 -2.60 6.05
CA ILE A 121 -13.10 -1.41 6.68
C ILE A 121 -13.48 -0.38 5.63
N THR A 122 -12.61 -0.15 4.65
CA THR A 122 -12.84 0.78 3.55
C THR A 122 -14.03 0.33 2.70
N GLU A 123 -14.11 -0.95 2.37
CA GLU A 123 -15.22 -1.47 1.56
C GLU A 123 -16.56 -1.36 2.29
N LEU A 124 -16.59 -1.60 3.58
CA LEU A 124 -17.81 -1.42 4.38
C LEU A 124 -18.27 0.04 4.35
N SER A 125 -17.35 0.98 4.49
CA SER A 125 -17.66 2.40 4.44
C SER A 125 -18.22 2.80 3.08
N LYS A 126 -17.64 2.31 1.99
CA LYS A 126 -18.10 2.60 0.63
C LYS A 126 -19.50 2.10 0.37
N ASN A 127 -19.87 0.95 0.94
CA ASN A 127 -21.16 0.34 0.76
C ASN A 127 -22.22 0.87 1.73
N GLY A 128 -21.87 1.88 2.52
CA GLY A 128 -22.80 2.50 3.46
C GLY A 128 -23.08 1.70 4.71
N TYR A 129 -22.33 0.66 4.98
CA TYR A 129 -22.49 -0.11 6.20
C TYR A 129 -21.95 0.65 7.40
N ASN A 130 -22.68 0.53 8.51
CA ASN A 130 -22.21 1.06 9.77
C ASN A 130 -21.42 -0.02 10.49
N LEU A 131 -20.20 0.31 10.90
CA LEU A 131 -19.32 -0.65 11.57
C LEU A 131 -19.89 -1.20 12.86
N SER A 132 -20.79 -0.46 13.52
CA SER A 132 -21.45 -0.93 14.75
C SER A 132 -22.34 -2.14 14.53
N PHE A 133 -22.77 -2.41 13.31
CA PHE A 133 -23.59 -3.57 12.99
C PHE A 133 -22.79 -4.86 12.85
N THR A 134 -21.51 -4.78 12.66
CA THR A 134 -20.68 -5.97 12.47
C THR A 134 -20.63 -6.85 13.71
N SER A 135 -20.84 -6.27 14.89
CA SER A 135 -20.83 -7.00 16.15
C SER A 135 -22.06 -7.90 16.32
N GLU A 136 -23.09 -7.68 15.55
CA GLU A 136 -24.35 -8.44 15.63
C GLU A 136 -24.36 -9.66 14.72
N LEU A 137 -23.36 -9.79 13.90
CA LEU A 137 -23.22 -10.93 13.01
C LEU A 137 -22.50 -12.07 13.71
#